data_a357ea094651e9b83acc319fb9ac85c2
#
_entry.id   a357ea094651e9b83acc319fb9ac85c2
#
_cell.length_a   1.000
_cell.length_b   1.000
_cell.length_c   1.000
_cell.angle_alpha   90.00
_cell.angle_beta   90.00
_cell.angle_gamma   90.00
#
_symmetry.space_group_name_H-M   'P 1'
#
loop_
_entity.id
_entity.type
_entity.pdbx_description
1 polymer ?
#
loop_
_entity_poly.entity_id
_entity_poly.type
_entity_poly.pdbx_seq_one_letter_code
_entity_poly.pdbx_strand_id
1 'polypeptide(L)'
;MKVMILAAGRGERLRPLTDSIPKALVEVRGQSLLERHLDKIRDAGISDVVINLGWKGEKIRDRLGSGSRFGLNIEFSDEGDNVLETGGGVFKALHLLGDDAFLVVNADIYSDMPIPKINLPESSLGHLVLIPSPAYRDGGDFELVDGKIQNGESPILTFSGVAQYRAEIFEGCEQGRFSIVPLLRKFADAGRLSGSLYEGFWADIGTPERLAALK
;
A
#
# COMPACT_ATOMS: atom_id res chain seq x y z
N MET A 1 -15.54 -5.24 3.40
CA MET A 1 -14.35 -4.61 2.78
C MET A 1 -13.12 -5.40 3.15
N LYS A 2 -12.29 -5.78 2.20
CA LYS A 2 -10.99 -6.44 2.42
C LYS A 2 -9.84 -5.41 2.36
N VAL A 3 -8.71 -5.75 2.98
CA VAL A 3 -7.47 -4.96 2.90
C VAL A 3 -6.39 -5.77 2.21
N MET A 4 -5.71 -5.17 1.23
CA MET A 4 -4.50 -5.75 0.65
C MET A 4 -3.26 -5.03 1.18
N ILE A 5 -2.27 -5.79 1.63
CA ILE A 5 -0.96 -5.25 2.00
C ILE A 5 0.06 -5.63 0.92
N LEU A 6 0.71 -4.63 0.31
CA LEU A 6 1.73 -4.82 -0.71
C LEU A 6 3.09 -5.10 -0.05
N ALA A 7 3.49 -6.37 -0.01
CA ALA A 7 4.67 -6.86 0.70
C ALA A 7 5.70 -7.60 -0.18
N ALA A 8 5.47 -7.74 -1.50
CA ALA A 8 6.31 -8.53 -2.41
C ALA A 8 7.68 -7.90 -2.74
N GLY A 9 7.90 -6.63 -2.40
CA GLY A 9 9.07 -5.87 -2.80
C GLY A 9 10.40 -6.38 -2.21
N ARG A 10 11.48 -6.35 -3.01
CA ARG A 10 12.81 -6.84 -2.61
C ARG A 10 13.51 -5.97 -1.55
N GLY A 11 13.15 -4.69 -1.43
CA GLY A 11 13.77 -3.78 -0.48
C GLY A 11 15.28 -3.54 -0.73
N GLU A 12 15.72 -3.49 -1.98
CA GLU A 12 17.13 -3.44 -2.39
C GLU A 12 17.94 -2.30 -1.75
N ARG A 13 17.30 -1.15 -1.52
CA ARG A 13 17.92 0.01 -0.87
C ARG A 13 18.17 -0.15 0.62
N LEU A 14 17.59 -1.18 1.25
CA LEU A 14 17.79 -1.53 2.67
C LEU A 14 18.85 -2.61 2.89
N ARG A 15 19.55 -3.05 1.83
CA ARG A 15 20.65 -4.01 1.99
C ARG A 15 21.75 -3.46 2.89
N PRO A 16 22.42 -4.33 3.68
CA PRO A 16 22.32 -5.80 3.68
C PRO A 16 21.17 -6.39 4.50
N LEU A 17 20.38 -5.58 5.22
CA LEU A 17 19.31 -6.07 6.10
C LEU A 17 18.30 -6.97 5.33
N THR A 18 17.88 -6.52 4.16
CA THR A 18 16.91 -7.25 3.32
C THR A 18 17.49 -8.42 2.53
N ASP A 19 18.79 -8.69 2.65
CA ASP A 19 19.38 -9.93 2.13
C ASP A 19 18.91 -11.15 2.94
N SER A 20 18.56 -10.95 4.21
CA SER A 20 18.14 -12.02 5.11
C SER A 20 16.62 -12.04 5.40
N ILE A 21 15.95 -10.90 5.40
CA ILE A 21 14.52 -10.76 5.73
C ILE A 21 13.78 -9.93 4.68
N PRO A 22 12.50 -10.20 4.40
CA PRO A 22 11.70 -9.33 3.54
C PRO A 22 11.49 -7.97 4.21
N LYS A 23 11.44 -6.90 3.41
CA LYS A 23 11.29 -5.52 3.89
C LYS A 23 10.12 -5.34 4.85
N ALA A 24 9.00 -6.00 4.57
CA ALA A 24 7.79 -5.94 5.39
C ALA A 24 7.99 -6.48 6.82
N LEU A 25 8.98 -7.34 7.05
CA LEU A 25 9.33 -7.87 8.38
C LEU A 25 10.43 -7.08 9.09
N VAL A 26 10.91 -5.97 8.53
CA VAL A 26 11.83 -5.07 9.22
C VAL A 26 11.15 -4.50 10.46
N GLU A 27 11.85 -4.56 11.58
CA GLU A 27 11.33 -4.09 12.87
C GLU A 27 11.66 -2.62 13.14
N VAL A 28 10.66 -1.90 13.62
CA VAL A 28 10.77 -0.55 14.16
C VAL A 28 10.20 -0.57 15.58
N ARG A 29 11.01 -0.18 16.56
CA ARG A 29 10.60 -0.18 17.99
C ARG A 29 10.02 -1.52 18.44
N GLY A 30 10.69 -2.62 18.10
CA GLY A 30 10.36 -3.98 18.56
C GLY A 30 9.18 -4.68 17.87
N GLN A 31 8.61 -4.09 16.80
CA GLN A 31 7.53 -4.71 16.04
C GLN A 31 7.75 -4.55 14.54
N SER A 32 7.47 -5.58 13.75
CA SER A 32 7.62 -5.49 12.29
C SER A 32 6.59 -4.53 11.67
N LEU A 33 6.97 -3.93 10.53
CA LEU A 33 6.08 -3.04 9.78
C LEU A 33 4.76 -3.74 9.44
N LEU A 34 4.86 -4.99 9.00
CA LEU A 34 3.69 -5.78 8.61
C LEU A 34 2.75 -6.05 9.79
N GLU A 35 3.29 -6.47 10.96
CA GLU A 35 2.48 -6.70 12.15
C GLU A 35 1.77 -5.43 12.63
N ARG A 36 2.41 -4.25 12.49
CA ARG A 36 1.75 -2.96 12.79
C ARG A 36 0.55 -2.68 11.90
N HIS A 37 0.65 -3.01 10.61
CA HIS A 37 -0.50 -2.89 9.71
C HIS A 37 -1.61 -3.85 10.09
N LEU A 38 -1.28 -5.10 10.46
CA LEU A 38 -2.28 -6.08 10.89
C LEU A 38 -3.01 -5.63 12.16
N ASP A 39 -2.30 -5.09 13.15
CA ASP A 39 -2.93 -4.55 14.36
C ASP A 39 -3.89 -3.40 14.03
N LYS A 40 -3.48 -2.45 13.19
CA LYS A 40 -4.35 -1.34 12.76
C LYS A 40 -5.59 -1.81 12.00
N ILE A 41 -5.45 -2.83 11.15
CA ILE A 41 -6.56 -3.42 10.39
C ILE A 41 -7.55 -4.08 11.35
N ARG A 42 -7.07 -4.90 12.30
CA ARG A 42 -7.90 -5.50 13.35
C ARG A 42 -8.62 -4.43 14.17
N ASP A 43 -7.90 -3.39 14.63
CA ASP A 43 -8.45 -2.33 15.48
C ASP A 43 -9.49 -1.47 14.73
N ALA A 44 -9.44 -1.45 13.39
CA ALA A 44 -10.46 -0.87 12.54
C ALA A 44 -11.71 -1.77 12.35
N GLY A 45 -11.70 -3.00 12.92
CA GLY A 45 -12.80 -3.96 12.81
C GLY A 45 -12.86 -4.69 11.47
N ILE A 46 -11.74 -4.75 10.72
CA ILE A 46 -11.64 -5.48 9.45
C ILE A 46 -10.99 -6.83 9.74
N SER A 47 -11.57 -7.91 9.22
CA SER A 47 -11.11 -9.29 9.46
C SER A 47 -10.30 -9.89 8.32
N ASP A 48 -10.54 -9.47 7.08
CA ASP A 48 -10.03 -10.16 5.90
C ASP A 48 -8.89 -9.39 5.25
N VAL A 49 -7.72 -10.02 5.14
CA VAL A 49 -6.48 -9.42 4.64
C VAL A 49 -5.89 -10.27 3.53
N VAL A 50 -5.51 -9.64 2.43
CA VAL A 50 -4.74 -10.26 1.35
C VAL A 50 -3.31 -9.68 1.40
N ILE A 51 -2.29 -10.54 1.36
CA ILE A 51 -0.89 -10.11 1.34
C ILE A 51 -0.21 -10.70 0.12
N ASN A 52 0.36 -9.84 -0.75
CA ASN A 52 1.15 -10.38 -1.84
C ASN A 52 2.56 -10.77 -1.35
N LEU A 53 3.03 -11.90 -1.85
CA LEU A 53 4.33 -12.48 -1.53
C LEU A 53 5.22 -12.44 -2.77
N GLY A 54 6.48 -12.10 -2.56
CA GLY A 54 7.54 -12.15 -3.56
C GLY A 54 8.85 -12.52 -2.88
N TRP A 55 9.83 -11.62 -2.88
CA TRP A 55 11.13 -11.87 -2.27
C TRP A 55 11.03 -12.34 -0.82
N LYS A 56 11.49 -13.57 -0.56
CA LYS A 56 11.41 -14.24 0.77
C LYS A 56 10.02 -14.31 1.35
N GLY A 57 9.01 -14.48 0.50
CA GLY A 57 7.61 -14.54 0.90
C GLY A 57 7.31 -15.68 1.86
N GLU A 58 8.10 -16.78 1.81
CA GLU A 58 8.02 -17.89 2.76
C GLU A 58 8.18 -17.42 4.22
N LYS A 59 9.07 -16.45 4.48
CA LYS A 59 9.26 -15.90 5.84
C LYS A 59 8.05 -15.10 6.33
N ILE A 60 7.34 -14.43 5.42
CA ILE A 60 6.09 -13.74 5.75
C ILE A 60 5.03 -14.79 6.08
N ARG A 61 4.90 -15.82 5.25
CA ARG A 61 3.94 -16.93 5.45
C ARG A 61 4.19 -17.65 6.77
N ASP A 62 5.43 -18.00 7.05
CA ASP A 62 5.83 -18.69 8.30
C ASP A 62 5.57 -17.80 9.54
N ARG A 63 5.84 -16.51 9.43
CA ARG A 63 5.64 -15.55 10.53
C ARG A 63 4.17 -15.29 10.83
N LEU A 64 3.30 -15.24 9.84
CA LEU A 64 1.90 -14.84 10.00
C LEU A 64 0.93 -16.02 10.09
N GLY A 65 1.23 -17.16 9.43
CA GLY A 65 0.29 -18.28 9.32
C GLY A 65 -1.02 -17.85 8.65
N SER A 66 -2.13 -18.36 9.15
CA SER A 66 -3.48 -17.98 8.70
C SER A 66 -3.96 -16.62 9.21
N GLY A 67 -3.19 -15.94 10.07
CA GLY A 67 -3.59 -14.69 10.71
C GLY A 67 -4.36 -14.85 12.02
N SER A 68 -4.69 -16.07 12.43
CA SER A 68 -5.53 -16.33 13.60
C SER A 68 -4.99 -15.72 14.90
N ARG A 69 -3.66 -15.69 15.09
CA ARG A 69 -3.03 -15.06 16.26
C ARG A 69 -3.20 -13.53 16.31
N PHE A 70 -3.53 -12.92 15.18
CA PHE A 70 -3.83 -11.48 15.06
C PHE A 70 -5.35 -11.21 15.10
N GLY A 71 -6.20 -12.25 15.16
CA GLY A 71 -7.64 -12.12 15.05
C GLY A 71 -8.09 -11.78 13.61
N LEU A 72 -7.31 -12.18 12.61
CA LEU A 72 -7.51 -11.89 11.19
C LEU A 72 -7.55 -13.18 10.37
N ASN A 73 -8.16 -13.11 9.18
CA ASN A 73 -8.08 -14.12 8.13
C ASN A 73 -7.10 -13.62 7.07
N ILE A 74 -5.95 -14.28 6.91
CA ILE A 74 -4.94 -13.87 5.94
C ILE A 74 -4.92 -14.84 4.77
N GLU A 75 -5.13 -14.30 3.57
CA GLU A 75 -4.90 -14.98 2.30
C GLU A 75 -3.63 -14.44 1.63
N PHE A 76 -2.90 -15.29 0.92
CA PHE A 76 -1.67 -14.89 0.26
C PHE A 76 -1.78 -14.97 -1.26
N SER A 77 -1.40 -13.87 -1.93
CA SER A 77 -1.23 -13.81 -3.38
C SER A 77 0.25 -13.97 -3.71
N ASP A 78 0.68 -15.16 -4.13
CA ASP A 78 2.09 -15.46 -4.37
C ASP A 78 2.51 -15.03 -5.78
N GLU A 79 3.47 -14.10 -5.89
CA GLU A 79 4.02 -13.60 -7.17
C GLU A 79 5.22 -14.45 -7.65
N GLY A 80 5.72 -15.37 -6.81
CA GLY A 80 6.95 -16.10 -7.07
C GLY A 80 8.18 -15.19 -7.15
N ASP A 81 9.13 -15.55 -8.00
CA ASP A 81 10.40 -14.80 -8.16
C ASP A 81 10.24 -13.51 -8.97
N ASN A 82 9.16 -13.36 -9.71
CA ASN A 82 8.88 -12.21 -10.58
C ASN A 82 7.95 -11.21 -9.88
N VAL A 83 8.53 -10.24 -9.19
CA VAL A 83 7.77 -9.14 -8.57
C VAL A 83 7.00 -8.38 -9.64
N LEU A 84 5.67 -8.30 -9.47
CA LEU A 84 4.74 -7.73 -10.46
C LEU A 84 4.57 -6.21 -10.35
N GLU A 85 5.28 -5.54 -9.46
CA GLU A 85 5.08 -4.15 -9.08
C GLU A 85 3.69 -3.92 -8.46
N THR A 86 3.37 -2.64 -8.18
CA THR A 86 2.15 -2.31 -7.42
C THR A 86 0.86 -2.63 -8.18
N GLY A 87 0.79 -2.26 -9.47
CA GLY A 87 -0.40 -2.51 -10.29
C GLY A 87 -0.60 -3.99 -10.59
N GLY A 88 0.45 -4.67 -11.05
CA GLY A 88 0.39 -6.11 -11.37
C GLY A 88 0.11 -6.97 -10.14
N GLY A 89 0.67 -6.60 -8.97
CA GLY A 89 0.41 -7.30 -7.71
C GLY A 89 -1.05 -7.21 -7.28
N VAL A 90 -1.66 -6.01 -7.33
CA VAL A 90 -3.09 -5.85 -7.04
C VAL A 90 -3.95 -6.57 -8.07
N PHE A 91 -3.65 -6.40 -9.37
CA PHE A 91 -4.40 -7.04 -10.46
C PHE A 91 -4.44 -8.58 -10.28
N LYS A 92 -3.30 -9.19 -9.99
CA LYS A 92 -3.23 -10.63 -9.70
C LYS A 92 -4.10 -11.05 -8.52
N ALA A 93 -4.20 -10.21 -7.50
CA ALA A 93 -4.92 -10.51 -6.27
C ALA A 93 -6.43 -10.20 -6.33
N LEU A 94 -6.97 -9.63 -7.42
CA LEU A 94 -8.38 -9.24 -7.54
C LEU A 94 -9.34 -10.38 -7.21
N HIS A 95 -9.04 -11.62 -7.64
CA HIS A 95 -9.87 -12.80 -7.36
C HIS A 95 -9.97 -13.13 -5.86
N LEU A 96 -9.01 -12.70 -5.03
CA LEU A 96 -9.03 -12.83 -3.56
C LEU A 96 -9.72 -11.63 -2.90
N LEU A 97 -9.68 -10.45 -3.53
CA LEU A 97 -10.24 -9.21 -3.00
C LEU A 97 -11.76 -9.14 -3.15
N GLY A 98 -12.32 -9.76 -4.18
CA GLY A 98 -13.75 -9.78 -4.47
C GLY A 98 -14.22 -8.54 -5.22
N ASP A 99 -15.54 -8.36 -5.32
CA ASP A 99 -16.17 -7.34 -6.16
C ASP A 99 -16.38 -6.00 -5.44
N ASP A 100 -16.33 -5.98 -4.10
CA ASP A 100 -16.45 -4.75 -3.32
C ASP A 100 -15.20 -3.89 -3.43
N ALA A 101 -15.35 -2.59 -3.16
CA ALA A 101 -14.19 -1.72 -3.01
C ALA A 101 -13.29 -2.20 -1.85
N PHE A 102 -11.99 -2.24 -2.08
CA PHE A 102 -10.97 -2.75 -1.15
C PHE A 102 -9.89 -1.71 -0.86
N LEU A 103 -9.29 -1.79 0.33
CA LEU A 103 -8.18 -0.93 0.72
C LEU A 103 -6.85 -1.58 0.32
N VAL A 104 -5.90 -0.76 -0.13
CA VAL A 104 -4.51 -1.16 -0.40
C VAL A 104 -3.57 -0.35 0.48
N VAL A 105 -2.62 -1.03 1.11
CA VAL A 105 -1.61 -0.42 1.98
C VAL A 105 -0.22 -0.92 1.59
N ASN A 106 0.73 -0.02 1.41
CA ASN A 106 2.13 -0.39 1.21
C ASN A 106 2.75 -0.86 2.53
N ALA A 107 3.32 -2.06 2.56
CA ALA A 107 3.90 -2.67 3.76
C ALA A 107 5.09 -1.90 4.36
N ASP A 108 5.73 -1.03 3.58
CA ASP A 108 6.94 -0.28 3.98
C ASP A 108 6.65 1.06 4.67
N ILE A 109 5.38 1.35 4.92
CA ILE A 109 4.97 2.59 5.58
C ILE A 109 4.94 2.41 7.09
N TYR A 110 5.58 3.35 7.79
CA TYR A 110 5.47 3.54 9.23
C TYR A 110 4.77 4.86 9.50
N SER A 111 3.57 4.81 10.07
CA SER A 111 2.76 6.00 10.33
C SER A 111 1.90 5.81 11.59
N ASP A 112 1.36 6.88 12.14
CA ASP A 112 0.29 6.85 13.14
C ASP A 112 -1.12 6.91 12.51
N MET A 113 -1.19 6.98 11.17
CA MET A 113 -2.45 6.95 10.42
C MET A 113 -3.28 5.72 10.80
N PRO A 114 -4.50 5.89 11.28
CA PRO A 114 -5.43 4.77 11.43
C PRO A 114 -5.85 4.26 10.05
N ILE A 115 -6.42 3.06 9.97
CA ILE A 115 -7.06 2.60 8.72
C ILE A 115 -8.23 3.54 8.41
N PRO A 116 -8.20 4.24 7.25
CA PRO A 116 -9.20 5.25 6.95
C PRO A 116 -10.57 4.61 6.64
N LYS A 117 -11.63 5.22 7.17
CA LYS A 117 -13.01 4.92 6.76
C LYS A 117 -13.37 5.79 5.57
N ILE A 118 -13.17 5.27 4.37
CA ILE A 118 -13.40 5.98 3.14
C ILE A 118 -14.81 5.66 2.63
N ASN A 119 -15.63 6.69 2.43
CA ASN A 119 -16.87 6.56 1.68
C ASN A 119 -16.56 6.91 0.22
N LEU A 120 -16.21 5.90 -0.59
CA LEU A 120 -15.81 6.08 -1.97
C LEU A 120 -17.00 6.54 -2.82
N PRO A 121 -16.99 7.77 -3.39
CA PRO A 121 -18.07 8.25 -4.24
C PRO A 121 -18.34 7.30 -5.43
N GLU A 122 -19.59 7.18 -5.86
CA GLU A 122 -19.95 6.31 -7.01
C GLU A 122 -19.22 6.72 -8.29
N SER A 123 -18.97 8.01 -8.48
CA SER A 123 -18.23 8.55 -9.62
C SER A 123 -16.74 8.24 -9.59
N SER A 124 -16.19 7.79 -8.44
CA SER A 124 -14.75 7.55 -8.26
C SER A 124 -14.40 6.08 -8.36
N LEU A 125 -13.32 5.78 -9.07
CA LEU A 125 -12.71 4.44 -9.14
C LEU A 125 -11.70 4.19 -8.03
N GLY A 126 -11.26 5.25 -7.36
CA GLY A 126 -10.36 5.16 -6.23
C GLY A 126 -10.34 6.41 -5.38
N HIS A 127 -9.82 6.25 -4.17
CA HIS A 127 -9.52 7.32 -3.24
C HIS A 127 -8.09 7.19 -2.74
N LEU A 128 -7.29 8.24 -2.89
CA LEU A 128 -5.90 8.26 -2.45
C LEU A 128 -5.78 9.07 -1.16
N VAL A 129 -5.06 8.53 -0.18
CA VAL A 129 -4.61 9.33 0.96
C VAL A 129 -3.28 9.97 0.58
N LEU A 130 -3.22 11.29 0.59
CA LEU A 130 -2.03 12.07 0.32
C LEU A 130 -1.43 12.59 1.62
N ILE A 131 -0.14 12.92 1.58
CA ILE A 131 0.61 13.58 2.65
C ILE A 131 1.37 14.77 2.08
N PRO A 132 1.76 15.76 2.87
CA PRO A 132 2.76 16.75 2.47
C PRO A 132 4.02 16.03 1.98
N SER A 133 4.63 16.49 0.90
CA SER A 133 5.84 15.84 0.38
C SER A 133 6.96 15.90 1.40
N PRO A 134 7.57 14.75 1.75
CA PRO A 134 8.69 14.71 2.67
C PRO A 134 9.88 15.52 2.12
N ALA A 135 10.64 16.17 3.00
CA ALA A 135 11.75 17.05 2.62
C ALA A 135 12.87 16.40 1.79
N TYR A 136 12.96 15.07 1.80
CA TYR A 136 13.91 14.30 0.97
C TYR A 136 13.43 14.00 -0.45
N ARG A 137 12.21 14.42 -0.80
CA ARG A 137 11.65 14.32 -2.16
C ARG A 137 11.67 15.69 -2.83
N ASP A 138 12.00 15.70 -4.10
CA ASP A 138 11.86 16.87 -4.94
C ASP A 138 10.46 16.87 -5.57
N GLY A 139 9.55 17.67 -5.00
CA GLY A 139 8.14 17.73 -5.38
C GLY A 139 7.27 16.60 -4.84
N GLY A 140 6.04 16.54 -5.32
CA GLY A 140 5.02 15.56 -4.96
C GLY A 140 4.60 14.67 -6.13
N ASP A 141 3.53 13.91 -5.91
CA ASP A 141 2.95 13.03 -6.92
C ASP A 141 1.68 13.63 -7.53
N PHE A 142 0.88 14.35 -6.70
CA PHE A 142 -0.45 14.84 -7.07
C PHE A 142 -0.78 16.16 -6.38
N GLU A 143 -1.84 16.80 -6.88
CA GLU A 143 -2.55 17.89 -6.21
C GLU A 143 -3.90 17.38 -5.68
N LEU A 144 -4.44 18.07 -4.68
CA LEU A 144 -5.76 17.82 -4.11
C LEU A 144 -6.59 19.10 -4.20
N VAL A 145 -7.61 19.08 -5.05
CA VAL A 145 -8.51 20.23 -5.27
C VAL A 145 -9.95 19.78 -5.08
N ASP A 146 -10.66 20.38 -4.13
CA ASP A 146 -12.05 20.07 -3.81
C ASP A 146 -12.32 18.57 -3.59
N GLY A 147 -11.38 17.87 -2.91
CA GLY A 147 -11.46 16.43 -2.64
C GLY A 147 -11.20 15.54 -3.85
N LYS A 148 -10.72 16.07 -4.97
CA LYS A 148 -10.34 15.34 -6.17
C LYS A 148 -8.83 15.37 -6.37
N ILE A 149 -8.30 14.23 -6.81
CA ILE A 149 -6.90 14.10 -7.20
C ILE A 149 -6.70 14.67 -8.60
N GLN A 150 -5.65 15.48 -8.78
CA GLN A 150 -5.26 16.06 -10.05
C GLN A 150 -3.76 15.85 -10.32
N ASN A 151 -3.41 15.76 -11.60
CA ASN A 151 -2.03 15.81 -12.06
C ASN A 151 -1.63 17.29 -12.18
N GLY A 152 -0.95 17.86 -11.19
CA GLY A 152 -0.49 19.23 -11.25
C GLY A 152 0.82 19.37 -12.05
N GLU A 153 1.14 20.60 -12.47
CA GLU A 153 2.45 20.94 -13.07
C GLU A 153 3.56 20.94 -12.00
N SER A 154 3.23 21.28 -10.77
CA SER A 154 4.17 21.34 -9.63
C SER A 154 3.51 20.75 -8.37
N PRO A 155 3.19 19.45 -8.37
CA PRO A 155 2.49 18.81 -7.27
C PRO A 155 3.34 18.85 -5.99
N ILE A 156 2.68 19.14 -4.87
CA ILE A 156 3.32 19.26 -3.55
C ILE A 156 2.89 18.16 -2.57
N LEU A 157 1.97 17.30 -2.98
CA LEU A 157 1.49 16.21 -2.13
C LEU A 157 1.98 14.87 -2.66
N THR A 158 2.40 14.00 -1.74
CA THR A 158 2.89 12.66 -2.03
C THR A 158 1.80 11.64 -1.75
N PHE A 159 1.66 10.63 -2.59
CA PHE A 159 0.82 9.48 -2.32
C PHE A 159 1.38 8.69 -1.11
N SER A 160 0.57 8.56 -0.07
CA SER A 160 1.01 7.93 1.19
C SER A 160 1.25 6.43 1.11
N GLY A 161 0.84 5.78 0.02
CA GLY A 161 0.80 4.32 -0.08
C GLY A 161 -0.46 3.70 0.54
N VAL A 162 -1.46 4.51 0.88
CA VAL A 162 -2.78 4.05 1.36
C VAL A 162 -3.85 4.55 0.41
N ALA A 163 -4.62 3.62 -0.16
CA ALA A 163 -5.70 3.94 -1.09
C ALA A 163 -6.84 2.93 -1.01
N GLN A 164 -8.04 3.35 -1.39
CA GLN A 164 -9.15 2.45 -1.66
C GLN A 164 -9.42 2.43 -3.16
N TYR A 165 -9.68 1.24 -3.71
CA TYR A 165 -9.97 1.06 -5.13
C TYR A 165 -11.24 0.24 -5.33
N ARG A 166 -11.92 0.48 -6.47
CA ARG A 166 -12.84 -0.46 -7.09
C ARG A 166 -12.06 -1.31 -8.08
N ALA A 167 -12.48 -2.57 -8.29
CA ALA A 167 -11.85 -3.47 -9.24
C ALA A 167 -11.84 -2.90 -10.69
N GLU A 168 -12.83 -2.08 -11.03
CA GLU A 168 -12.98 -1.43 -12.34
C GLU A 168 -11.82 -0.51 -12.71
N ILE A 169 -11.01 -0.04 -11.74
CA ILE A 169 -9.79 0.75 -12.04
C ILE A 169 -8.80 -0.06 -12.89
N PHE A 170 -8.89 -1.39 -12.85
CA PHE A 170 -8.02 -2.32 -13.60
C PHE A 170 -8.66 -2.82 -14.91
N GLU A 171 -9.83 -2.31 -15.31
CA GLU A 171 -10.44 -2.69 -16.59
C GLU A 171 -9.51 -2.39 -17.76
N GLY A 172 -9.33 -3.41 -18.64
CA GLY A 172 -8.41 -3.33 -19.76
C GLY A 172 -6.94 -3.57 -19.42
N CYS A 173 -6.60 -3.84 -18.16
CA CYS A 173 -5.27 -4.30 -17.81
C CYS A 173 -5.06 -5.76 -18.15
N GLU A 174 -3.82 -6.13 -18.46
CA GLU A 174 -3.41 -7.51 -18.69
C GLU A 174 -2.56 -8.02 -17.52
N GLN A 175 -2.56 -9.35 -17.33
CA GLN A 175 -1.70 -9.96 -16.32
C GLN A 175 -0.23 -9.73 -16.65
N GLY A 176 0.53 -9.23 -15.67
CA GLY A 176 1.95 -8.96 -15.87
C GLY A 176 2.50 -7.97 -14.87
N ARG A 177 3.74 -7.55 -15.12
CA ARG A 177 4.45 -6.58 -14.30
C ARG A 177 4.13 -5.17 -14.76
N PHE A 178 3.45 -4.38 -13.94
CA PHE A 178 3.21 -2.95 -14.17
C PHE A 178 3.00 -2.16 -12.88
N SER A 179 3.35 -0.88 -12.94
CA SER A 179 3.09 0.07 -11.86
C SER A 179 1.64 0.56 -11.90
N ILE A 180 1.02 0.79 -10.75
CA ILE A 180 -0.31 1.40 -10.66
C ILE A 180 -0.29 2.91 -11.05
N VAL A 181 0.86 3.58 -10.97
CA VAL A 181 0.96 5.05 -11.17
C VAL A 181 0.38 5.53 -12.49
N PRO A 182 0.62 4.90 -13.66
CA PRO A 182 0.00 5.31 -14.92
C PRO A 182 -1.53 5.28 -14.90
N LEU A 183 -2.13 4.27 -14.23
CA LEU A 183 -3.58 4.21 -14.05
C LEU A 183 -4.09 5.36 -13.17
N LEU A 184 -3.40 5.64 -12.07
CA LEU A 184 -3.77 6.74 -11.18
C LEU A 184 -3.73 8.07 -11.93
N ARG A 185 -2.69 8.32 -12.72
CA ARG A 185 -2.60 9.55 -13.52
C ARG A 185 -3.71 9.64 -14.57
N LYS A 186 -3.97 8.56 -15.31
CA LYS A 186 -5.08 8.49 -16.28
C LYS A 186 -6.42 8.83 -15.62
N PHE A 187 -6.72 8.27 -14.46
CA PHE A 187 -7.99 8.49 -13.79
C PHE A 187 -8.06 9.81 -12.99
N ALA A 188 -6.91 10.38 -12.60
CA ALA A 188 -6.84 11.75 -12.11
C ALA A 188 -7.26 12.75 -13.21
N ASP A 189 -6.71 12.62 -14.42
CA ASP A 189 -7.09 13.46 -15.57
C ASP A 189 -8.57 13.31 -15.95
N ALA A 190 -9.13 12.10 -15.77
CA ALA A 190 -10.55 11.84 -16.00
C ALA A 190 -11.47 12.30 -14.85
N GLY A 191 -10.92 12.87 -13.77
CA GLY A 191 -11.70 13.29 -12.58
C GLY A 191 -12.33 12.14 -11.81
N ARG A 192 -11.82 10.90 -11.99
CA ARG A 192 -12.35 9.64 -11.42
C ARG A 192 -11.63 9.21 -10.13
N LEU A 193 -10.75 10.05 -9.57
CA LEU A 193 -10.09 9.81 -8.29
C LEU A 193 -10.46 10.90 -7.29
N SER A 194 -10.91 10.46 -6.12
CA SER A 194 -11.05 11.31 -4.94
C SER A 194 -9.81 11.20 -4.05
N GLY A 195 -9.65 12.11 -3.12
CA GLY A 195 -8.52 12.08 -2.19
C GLY A 195 -8.79 12.79 -0.88
N SER A 196 -7.91 12.53 0.07
CA SER A 196 -7.85 13.23 1.37
C SER A 196 -6.40 13.50 1.75
N LEU A 197 -6.18 14.55 2.53
CA LEU A 197 -4.88 14.90 3.09
C LEU A 197 -4.76 14.31 4.51
N TYR A 198 -3.64 13.67 4.78
CA TYR A 198 -3.24 13.24 6.11
C TYR A 198 -2.01 14.02 6.55
N GLU A 199 -2.07 14.70 7.69
CA GLU A 199 -1.02 15.58 8.21
C GLU A 199 -0.33 15.03 9.47
N GLY A 200 -0.66 13.79 9.89
CA GLY A 200 0.01 13.13 11.01
C GLY A 200 1.38 12.55 10.64
N PHE A 201 1.94 11.78 11.55
CA PHE A 201 3.25 11.17 11.32
C PHE A 201 3.23 10.10 10.24
N TRP A 202 4.11 10.23 9.26
CA TRP A 202 4.30 9.28 8.17
C TRP A 202 5.77 9.19 7.76
N ALA A 203 6.24 7.97 7.52
CA ALA A 203 7.57 7.72 6.95
C ALA A 203 7.55 6.44 6.10
N ASP A 204 8.20 6.46 4.94
CA ASP A 204 8.52 5.24 4.20
C ASP A 204 9.89 4.70 4.65
N ILE A 205 9.96 3.42 4.90
CA ILE A 205 11.22 2.77 5.29
C ILE A 205 11.98 2.36 4.03
N GLY A 206 12.46 3.36 3.29
CA GLY A 206 13.12 3.14 2.00
C GLY A 206 14.62 2.90 2.07
N THR A 207 15.30 3.40 3.11
CA THR A 207 16.75 3.33 3.26
C THR A 207 17.17 3.07 4.72
N PRO A 208 18.43 2.63 4.98
CA PRO A 208 18.94 2.45 6.34
C PRO A 208 18.88 3.71 7.19
N GLU A 209 19.11 4.89 6.60
CA GLU A 209 19.07 6.17 7.30
C GLU A 209 17.65 6.48 7.78
N ARG A 210 16.63 6.26 6.93
CA ARG A 210 15.22 6.45 7.32
C ARG A 210 14.80 5.47 8.41
N LEU A 211 15.27 4.24 8.34
CA LEU A 211 15.05 3.26 9.40
C LEU A 211 15.70 3.69 10.72
N ALA A 212 16.95 4.18 10.67
CA ALA A 212 17.68 4.63 11.86
C ALA A 212 17.00 5.83 12.55
N ALA A 213 16.40 6.73 11.77
CA ALA A 213 15.67 7.89 12.30
C ALA A 213 14.39 7.53 13.09
N LEU A 214 13.93 6.27 13.01
CA LEU A 214 12.71 5.80 13.68
C LEU A 214 13.00 4.92 14.91
N LYS A 215 14.25 4.55 15.12
CA LYS A 215 14.69 3.78 16.29
C LYS A 215 14.89 4.71 17.48
#